data_b7c1e40732adad7708c34f5c01ce713b
#
_entry.id   b7c1e40732adad7708c34f5c01ce713b
#
_cell.length_a   1.000
_cell.length_b   1.000
_cell.length_c   1.000
_cell.angle_alpha   90.00
_cell.angle_beta   90.00
_cell.angle_gamma   90.00
#
_symmetry.space_group_name_H-M   'P 1'
#
loop_
_entity.id
_entity.type
_entity.pdbx_description
1 polymer ?
#
loop_
_entity_poly.entity_id
_entity_poly.type
_entity_poly.pdbx_seq_one_letter_code
_entity_poly.pdbx_strand_id
1 'polypeptide(L)'
;MFTKRISFLVSIAVAAVLVGGAASAIAAPGHASVLIRHELRGCHSWSVNGGVFKASHSIALRRGSTLAVTNTDVMPHTLILTSGPSLRIAHPTLGHMMSGPLTVTLTKPGVYHFTTKAGEDYMKGIKTIGADNVLKLTVIVS
;
A
#
# COMPACT_ATOMS: atom_id res chain seq x y z
N MET A 1 -73.01 -43.59 -21.64
CA MET A 1 -72.65 -42.71 -20.51
C MET A 1 -71.13 -42.88 -20.25
N PHE A 2 -70.29 -41.97 -20.82
CA PHE A 2 -68.84 -42.09 -20.80
C PHE A 2 -68.30 -41.19 -19.67
N THR A 3 -67.74 -41.80 -18.64
CA THR A 3 -67.07 -41.10 -17.57
C THR A 3 -65.57 -40.91 -17.90
N LYS A 4 -65.15 -39.67 -18.23
CA LYS A 4 -63.79 -39.31 -18.47
C LYS A 4 -63.08 -39.16 -17.11
N ARG A 5 -62.09 -40.01 -16.83
CA ARG A 5 -61.18 -39.85 -15.72
C ARG A 5 -60.02 -38.89 -16.11
N ILE A 6 -59.93 -37.76 -15.50
CA ILE A 6 -58.83 -36.80 -15.67
C ILE A 6 -57.76 -37.15 -14.62
N SER A 7 -56.62 -37.66 -15.12
CA SER A 7 -55.42 -37.87 -14.26
C SER A 7 -54.61 -36.59 -14.19
N PHE A 8 -54.54 -36.01 -13.02
CA PHE A 8 -53.61 -34.90 -12.72
C PHE A 8 -52.24 -35.48 -12.39
N LEU A 9 -51.27 -35.24 -13.28
CA LEU A 9 -49.85 -35.46 -13.01
C LEU A 9 -49.30 -34.24 -12.26
N VAL A 10 -49.01 -34.44 -11.01
CA VAL A 10 -48.30 -33.41 -10.19
C VAL A 10 -46.79 -33.60 -10.41
N SER A 11 -46.22 -32.72 -11.20
CA SER A 11 -44.75 -32.66 -11.38
C SER A 11 -44.14 -31.91 -10.21
N ILE A 12 -43.44 -32.63 -9.34
CA ILE A 12 -42.61 -32.02 -8.27
C ILE A 12 -41.27 -31.65 -8.89
N ALA A 13 -41.07 -30.35 -9.10
CA ALA A 13 -39.78 -29.81 -9.49
C ALA A 13 -38.88 -29.66 -8.22
N VAL A 14 -37.88 -30.52 -8.08
CA VAL A 14 -36.84 -30.41 -7.05
C VAL A 14 -35.85 -29.34 -7.51
N ALA A 15 -35.93 -28.16 -6.95
CA ALA A 15 -34.92 -27.12 -7.14
C ALA A 15 -33.68 -27.45 -6.31
N ALA A 16 -32.63 -27.93 -6.95
CA ALA A 16 -31.31 -28.08 -6.32
C ALA A 16 -30.67 -26.67 -6.12
N VAL A 17 -30.66 -26.19 -4.89
CA VAL A 17 -29.94 -25.00 -4.50
C VAL A 17 -28.45 -25.33 -4.44
N LEU A 18 -27.71 -25.00 -5.49
CA LEU A 18 -26.25 -25.00 -5.50
C LEU A 18 -25.76 -23.83 -4.61
N VAL A 19 -25.47 -24.13 -3.35
CA VAL A 19 -24.72 -23.22 -2.48
C VAL A 19 -23.27 -23.20 -2.99
N GLY A 20 -22.99 -22.33 -3.94
CA GLY A 20 -21.64 -22.05 -4.40
C GLY A 20 -20.88 -21.34 -3.29
N GLY A 21 -20.11 -22.08 -2.50
CA GLY A 21 -19.14 -21.50 -1.57
C GLY A 21 -18.12 -20.72 -2.37
N ALA A 22 -18.18 -19.39 -2.34
CA ALA A 22 -17.12 -18.53 -2.85
C ALA A 22 -15.90 -18.78 -1.98
N ALA A 23 -14.99 -19.63 -2.44
CA ALA A 23 -13.64 -19.74 -1.86
C ALA A 23 -13.00 -18.36 -2.02
N SER A 24 -12.86 -17.61 -0.91
CA SER A 24 -12.12 -16.37 -0.89
C SER A 24 -10.66 -16.70 -1.24
N ALA A 25 -10.29 -16.46 -2.49
CA ALA A 25 -8.90 -16.59 -2.92
C ALA A 25 -8.06 -15.65 -2.03
N ILE A 26 -7.25 -16.23 -1.17
CA ILE A 26 -6.25 -15.47 -0.41
C ILE A 26 -5.25 -14.95 -1.44
N ALA A 27 -5.35 -13.68 -1.79
CA ALA A 27 -4.39 -13.09 -2.72
C ALA A 27 -2.98 -13.18 -2.13
N ALA A 28 -1.99 -13.48 -2.96
CA ALA A 28 -0.60 -13.59 -2.55
C ALA A 28 -0.09 -12.26 -1.93
N PRO A 29 0.96 -12.32 -1.07
CA PRO A 29 1.67 -11.11 -0.64
C PRO A 29 2.08 -10.28 -1.86
N GLY A 30 1.88 -8.97 -1.74
CA GLY A 30 2.15 -8.02 -2.82
C GLY A 30 3.46 -7.26 -2.61
N HIS A 31 3.73 -6.36 -3.55
CA HIS A 31 4.85 -5.44 -3.49
C HIS A 31 4.32 -4.03 -3.71
N ALA A 32 4.74 -3.08 -2.90
CA ALA A 32 4.49 -1.67 -3.12
C ALA A 32 5.82 -0.92 -3.25
N SER A 33 5.91 -0.06 -4.26
CA SER A 33 7.04 0.83 -4.47
C SER A 33 6.69 2.24 -4.00
N VAL A 34 7.63 2.87 -3.31
CA VAL A 34 7.54 4.27 -2.88
C VAL A 34 8.75 5.01 -3.43
N LEU A 35 8.51 6.12 -4.09
CA LEU A 35 9.55 6.96 -4.64
C LEU A 35 9.49 8.35 -4.02
N ILE A 36 10.58 8.80 -3.42
CA ILE A 36 10.75 10.14 -2.86
C ILE A 36 11.47 10.99 -3.90
N ARG A 37 11.01 12.23 -4.10
CA ARG A 37 11.68 13.21 -4.97
C ARG A 37 11.69 14.59 -4.38
N HIS A 38 12.61 15.42 -4.86
CA HIS A 38 12.65 16.84 -4.55
C HIS A 38 11.49 17.61 -5.21
N GLU A 39 11.00 18.61 -4.49
CA GLU A 39 9.94 19.52 -4.95
C GLU A 39 10.37 20.97 -4.69
N LEU A 40 10.06 21.87 -5.61
CA LEU A 40 10.28 23.30 -5.40
C LEU A 40 9.42 23.88 -4.27
N ARG A 41 8.22 23.30 -4.07
CA ARG A 41 7.31 23.69 -3.00
C ARG A 41 7.19 22.55 -2.01
N GLY A 42 7.53 22.83 -0.74
CA GLY A 42 7.48 21.86 0.33
C GLY A 42 8.63 20.86 0.32
N CYS A 43 9.74 21.19 -0.32
CA CYS A 43 11.00 20.46 -0.36
C CYS A 43 10.92 19.07 -1.01
N HIS A 44 10.03 18.22 -0.57
CA HIS A 44 9.94 16.85 -1.05
C HIS A 44 8.49 16.33 -1.07
N SER A 45 8.27 15.31 -1.89
CA SER A 45 7.04 14.52 -1.96
C SER A 45 7.36 13.06 -2.25
N TRP A 46 6.38 12.19 -2.08
CA TRP A 46 6.51 10.81 -2.51
C TRP A 46 5.31 10.32 -3.34
N SER A 47 5.54 9.32 -4.17
CA SER A 47 4.53 8.58 -4.91
C SER A 47 4.51 7.13 -4.45
N VAL A 48 3.37 6.46 -4.63
CA VAL A 48 3.22 5.03 -4.38
C VAL A 48 2.80 4.35 -5.67
N ASN A 49 3.49 3.27 -6.03
CA ASN A 49 3.24 2.46 -7.24
C ASN A 49 3.15 3.31 -8.53
N GLY A 50 4.01 4.32 -8.65
CA GLY A 50 4.03 5.22 -9.82
C GLY A 50 2.85 6.18 -9.90
N GLY A 51 2.07 6.32 -8.83
CA GLY A 51 0.96 7.26 -8.75
C GLY A 51 1.39 8.72 -8.58
N VAL A 52 0.42 9.57 -8.26
CA VAL A 52 0.64 11.02 -8.08
C VAL A 52 1.60 11.30 -6.92
N PHE A 53 2.50 12.26 -7.12
CA PHE A 53 3.37 12.77 -6.07
C PHE A 53 2.61 13.71 -5.13
N LYS A 54 2.60 13.41 -3.85
CA LYS A 54 1.98 14.22 -2.79
C LYS A 54 2.60 13.88 -1.42
N ALA A 55 2.31 14.70 -0.42
CA ALA A 55 2.85 14.50 0.93
C ALA A 55 2.23 13.31 1.68
N SER A 56 1.00 12.91 1.37
CA SER A 56 0.28 11.88 2.13
C SER A 56 -0.30 10.80 1.22
N HIS A 57 -0.09 9.53 1.59
CA HIS A 57 -0.65 8.36 0.91
C HIS A 57 -1.26 7.37 1.91
N SER A 58 -2.24 6.58 1.43
CA SER A 58 -2.77 5.41 2.12
C SER A 58 -2.87 4.26 1.13
N ILE A 59 -2.40 3.08 1.52
CA ILE A 59 -2.46 1.85 0.72
C ILE A 59 -2.86 0.66 1.57
N ALA A 60 -3.45 -0.34 0.93
CA ALA A 60 -3.76 -1.63 1.55
C ALA A 60 -2.85 -2.70 0.97
N LEU A 61 -2.26 -3.52 1.82
CA LEU A 61 -1.39 -4.63 1.46
C LEU A 61 -1.80 -5.87 2.25
N ARG A 62 -1.31 -7.02 1.82
CA ARG A 62 -1.47 -8.28 2.57
C ARG A 62 -0.29 -8.53 3.48
N ARG A 63 -0.50 -9.33 4.53
CA ARG A 63 0.58 -9.82 5.38
C ARG A 63 1.65 -10.52 4.53
N GLY A 64 2.91 -10.23 4.82
CA GLY A 64 4.05 -10.72 4.05
C GLY A 64 4.41 -9.89 2.83
N SER A 65 3.64 -8.84 2.53
CA SER A 65 3.98 -7.90 1.45
C SER A 65 5.25 -7.12 1.77
N THR A 66 5.88 -6.64 0.70
CA THR A 66 7.09 -5.80 0.78
C THR A 66 6.79 -4.37 0.39
N LEU A 67 7.40 -3.43 1.10
CA LEU A 67 7.44 -2.01 0.80
C LEU A 67 8.86 -1.65 0.41
N ALA A 68 9.09 -1.24 -0.85
CA ALA A 68 10.38 -0.79 -1.33
C ALA A 68 10.36 0.74 -1.45
N VAL A 69 11.25 1.41 -0.72
CA VAL A 69 11.35 2.87 -0.71
C VAL A 69 12.64 3.27 -1.39
N THR A 70 12.53 4.11 -2.42
CA THR A 70 13.67 4.66 -3.16
C THR A 70 13.70 6.17 -2.99
N ASN A 71 14.87 6.72 -2.80
CA ASN A 71 15.08 8.15 -2.68
C ASN A 71 15.76 8.70 -3.94
N THR A 72 15.10 9.60 -4.65
CA THR A 72 15.66 10.39 -5.76
C THR A 72 15.74 11.87 -5.42
N ASP A 73 15.45 12.22 -4.17
CA ASP A 73 15.66 13.57 -3.65
C ASP A 73 17.17 13.89 -3.56
N VAL A 74 17.49 15.15 -3.60
CA VAL A 74 18.84 15.67 -3.35
C VAL A 74 19.26 15.52 -1.90
N MET A 75 18.29 15.37 -1.00
CA MET A 75 18.51 15.16 0.42
C MET A 75 18.45 13.68 0.79
N PRO A 76 19.27 13.22 1.75
CA PRO A 76 19.05 11.89 2.35
C PRO A 76 17.76 11.89 3.17
N HIS A 77 17.08 10.76 3.21
CA HIS A 77 15.87 10.57 4.01
C HIS A 77 16.05 9.39 4.96
N THR A 78 15.56 9.52 6.18
CA THR A 78 15.48 8.40 7.13
C THR A 78 14.02 7.98 7.25
N LEU A 79 13.71 6.72 6.87
CA LEU A 79 12.37 6.16 7.02
C LEU A 79 12.09 5.84 8.49
N ILE A 80 10.96 6.32 9.01
CA ILE A 80 10.57 6.18 10.41
C ILE A 80 9.19 5.55 10.49
N LEU A 81 9.05 4.46 11.25
CA LEU A 81 7.76 3.96 11.70
C LEU A 81 7.31 4.76 12.91
N THR A 82 6.26 5.56 12.77
CA THR A 82 5.75 6.42 13.85
C THR A 82 4.75 5.70 14.73
N SER A 83 3.99 4.75 14.18
CA SER A 83 3.07 3.89 14.93
C SER A 83 2.69 2.65 14.13
N GLY A 84 2.18 1.62 14.84
CA GLY A 84 1.75 0.36 14.25
C GLY A 84 2.42 -0.85 14.89
N PRO A 85 2.22 -2.05 14.31
CA PRO A 85 2.88 -3.26 14.78
C PRO A 85 4.41 -3.13 14.76
N SER A 86 5.08 -3.73 15.73
CA SER A 86 6.54 -3.67 15.83
C SER A 86 7.20 -4.19 14.54
N LEU A 87 8.08 -3.37 13.98
CA LEU A 87 8.79 -3.60 12.74
C LEU A 87 10.23 -3.13 12.90
N ARG A 88 11.19 -3.98 12.58
CA ARG A 88 12.59 -3.59 12.54
C ARG A 88 12.95 -3.15 11.13
N ILE A 89 13.39 -1.91 10.98
CA ILE A 89 13.95 -1.39 9.74
C ILE A 89 15.46 -1.43 9.88
N ALA A 90 16.10 -2.36 9.19
CA ALA A 90 17.55 -2.37 9.10
C ALA A 90 18.00 -1.26 8.15
N HIS A 91 18.96 -0.45 8.54
CA HIS A 91 19.50 0.65 7.72
C HIS A 91 18.41 1.61 7.20
N PRO A 92 17.70 2.35 8.08
CA PRO A 92 16.55 3.16 7.69
C PRO A 92 16.90 4.41 6.85
N THR A 93 18.19 4.72 6.68
CA THR A 93 18.64 5.89 5.94
C THR A 93 18.80 5.56 4.45
N LEU A 94 18.12 6.33 3.64
CA LEU A 94 18.18 6.36 2.19
C LEU A 94 19.14 7.49 1.80
N GLY A 95 20.25 7.18 1.17
CA GLY A 95 21.19 8.19 0.66
C GLY A 95 20.50 9.10 -0.36
N HIS A 96 21.08 10.27 -0.63
CA HIS A 96 20.61 11.14 -1.70
C HIS A 96 20.89 10.53 -3.07
N MET A 97 20.08 10.87 -4.07
CA MET A 97 20.25 10.56 -5.48
C MET A 97 20.59 9.08 -5.78
N MET A 98 19.55 8.25 -5.87
CA MET A 98 19.61 6.89 -6.41
C MET A 98 20.43 5.86 -5.59
N SER A 99 20.41 5.98 -4.29
CA SER A 99 20.72 4.83 -3.45
C SER A 99 19.71 3.71 -3.71
N GLY A 100 20.15 2.45 -3.67
CA GLY A 100 19.26 1.32 -3.86
C GLY A 100 18.04 1.37 -2.94
N PRO A 101 16.96 0.66 -3.26
CA PRO A 101 15.73 0.70 -2.47
C PRO A 101 15.93 0.10 -1.09
N LEU A 102 15.38 0.75 -0.09
CA LEU A 102 15.16 0.18 1.24
C LEU A 102 13.92 -0.71 1.18
N THR A 103 14.06 -2.00 1.44
CA THR A 103 12.95 -2.93 1.44
C THR A 103 12.55 -3.31 2.86
N VAL A 104 11.26 -3.22 3.15
CA VAL A 104 10.66 -3.58 4.43
C VAL A 104 9.60 -4.64 4.21
N THR A 105 9.63 -5.75 4.96
CA THR A 105 8.62 -6.80 4.89
C THR A 105 7.61 -6.63 6.03
N LEU A 106 6.32 -6.56 5.69
CA LEU A 106 5.21 -6.34 6.60
C LEU A 106 4.61 -7.68 7.04
N THR A 107 5.17 -8.27 8.10
CA THR A 107 4.85 -9.64 8.54
C THR A 107 3.65 -9.74 9.48
N LYS A 108 3.21 -8.63 10.07
CA LYS A 108 2.09 -8.59 11.02
C LYS A 108 0.93 -7.80 10.44
N PRO A 109 -0.33 -8.23 10.63
CA PRO A 109 -1.49 -7.42 10.27
C PRO A 109 -1.59 -6.19 11.18
N GLY A 110 -2.19 -5.14 10.67
CA GLY A 110 -2.40 -3.88 11.40
C GLY A 110 -2.18 -2.65 10.53
N VAL A 111 -2.25 -1.47 11.16
CA VAL A 111 -2.07 -0.18 10.48
C VAL A 111 -0.70 0.36 10.85
N TYR A 112 0.15 0.53 9.85
CA TYR A 112 1.48 1.11 9.96
C TYR A 112 1.45 2.56 9.50
N HIS A 113 2.06 3.44 10.25
CA HIS A 113 2.25 4.84 9.87
C HIS A 113 3.74 5.12 9.72
N PHE A 114 4.13 5.50 8.53
CA PHE A 114 5.50 5.88 8.21
C PHE A 114 5.59 7.37 7.93
N THR A 115 6.74 7.95 8.26
CA THR A 115 7.19 9.27 7.84
C THR A 115 8.65 9.20 7.43
N THR A 116 9.18 10.29 6.91
CA THR A 116 10.63 10.44 6.71
C THR A 116 11.13 11.68 7.41
N LYS A 117 12.39 11.63 7.85
CA LYS A 117 13.16 12.81 8.27
C LYS A 117 14.18 13.06 7.17
N ALA A 118 14.10 14.23 6.53
CA ALA A 118 15.09 14.67 5.57
C ALA A 118 16.36 15.14 6.28
N GLY A 119 17.51 14.91 5.66
CA GLY A 119 18.78 15.48 6.05
C GLY A 119 18.99 16.89 5.47
N GLU A 120 20.22 17.35 5.49
CA GLU A 120 20.58 18.64 4.89
C GLU A 120 20.65 18.52 3.36
N ASP A 121 20.27 19.60 2.68
CA ASP A 121 20.42 19.73 1.23
C ASP A 121 21.89 19.97 0.88
N TYR A 122 22.45 19.09 0.04
CA TYR A 122 23.84 19.18 -0.40
C TYR A 122 24.00 19.85 -1.76
N MET A 123 22.90 20.15 -2.45
CA MET A 123 22.96 20.77 -3.77
C MET A 123 22.87 22.30 -3.68
N LYS A 124 24.00 22.97 -3.98
CA LYS A 124 24.05 24.41 -4.04
C LYS A 124 23.07 24.98 -5.08
N GLY A 125 22.25 25.95 -4.66
CA GLY A 125 21.29 26.63 -5.52
C GLY A 125 19.90 26.04 -5.58
N ILE A 126 19.67 24.88 -4.98
CA ILE A 126 18.32 24.34 -4.80
C ILE A 126 17.72 25.00 -3.57
N LYS A 127 16.58 25.67 -3.78
CA LYS A 127 15.81 26.31 -2.71
C LYS A 127 14.39 25.82 -2.73
N THR A 128 13.86 25.48 -1.56
CA THR A 128 12.43 25.22 -1.39
C THR A 128 11.66 26.50 -1.12
N ILE A 129 10.39 26.50 -1.47
CA ILE A 129 9.47 27.61 -1.24
C ILE A 129 8.44 27.16 -0.20
N GLY A 130 8.39 27.85 0.93
CA GLY A 130 7.50 27.53 2.05
C GLY A 130 8.11 26.56 3.06
N ALA A 131 7.26 26.01 3.92
CA ALA A 131 7.66 25.01 4.90
C ALA A 131 7.81 23.63 4.22
N ASP A 132 8.73 22.81 4.73
CA ASP A 132 8.92 21.45 4.25
C ASP A 132 7.68 20.58 4.44
N ASN A 133 7.41 19.74 3.45
CA ASN A 133 6.34 18.75 3.56
C ASN A 133 6.69 17.71 4.63
N VAL A 134 5.71 17.39 5.46
CA VAL A 134 5.76 16.21 6.31
C VAL A 134 5.21 15.04 5.52
N LEU A 135 6.07 14.10 5.12
CA LEU A 135 5.65 12.91 4.38
C LEU A 135 4.94 11.93 5.33
N LYS A 136 3.74 11.48 4.93
CA LYS A 136 2.91 10.53 5.69
C LYS A 136 2.46 9.39 4.79
N LEU A 137 2.78 8.16 5.19
CA LEU A 137 2.30 6.95 4.51
C LEU A 137 1.58 6.06 5.52
N THR A 138 0.30 5.79 5.26
CA THR A 138 -0.48 4.79 6.00
C THR A 138 -0.52 3.51 5.19
N VAL A 139 -0.11 2.39 5.79
CA VAL A 139 -0.17 1.06 5.20
C VAL A 139 -1.06 0.18 6.05
N ILE A 140 -2.18 -0.27 5.48
CA ILE A 140 -3.14 -1.17 6.12
C ILE A 140 -2.79 -2.58 5.68
N VAL A 141 -2.41 -3.46 6.62
CA VAL A 141 -2.02 -4.85 6.36
C VAL A 141 -3.08 -5.80 6.91
N SER A 142 -3.63 -6.61 6.04
CA SER A 142 -4.61 -7.66 6.38
C SER A 142 -4.06 -9.08 6.22
#